data_476caeea019f35551c64503a26d3e336
#
_entry.id   476caeea019f35551c64503a26d3e336
#
_cell.length_a   1.000
_cell.length_b   1.000
_cell.length_c   1.000
_cell.angle_alpha   90.00
_cell.angle_beta   90.00
_cell.angle_gamma   90.00
#
_symmetry.space_group_name_H-M   'P 1'
#
loop_
_entity.id
_entity.type
_entity.pdbx_description
1 polymer ?
#
loop_
_entity_poly.entity_id
_entity_poly.type
_entity_poly.pdbx_seq_one_letter_code
_entity_poly.pdbx_strand_id
1 'polypeptide(L)'
;MKDILIIGAGIVGSNIAYACSKKNLDVVLLEKNVEAMDEVSSANSGIVHAGYDPEEGTLKAKLNLLGSRLYPNLCRELNVGYLNCGAFIVATNDEEAEILETLRLKAVQRDIPYEILTREQALQQEPNLTDQVISVLSFPSTAVVTPWEVGHAMIETAILNQVEFVPDSEVLEVLKIEGGFRIITASNRFEAKMIINASGLCGDKVARLNQADYPNVLNYRRGEYDVFDRSFKGFINHVIYPVPTVLGKGVLALVTVEGNIMIGPNSEVIDTPYDTQTTAEGLASVSQRINKTMKNLPVGAIIRQFAGVRPVPITKDFIIEEDTPDWINVIGIESPGLASAPAIAEMVMNDFIQPKFQANERIDYRYRNAPIKIMESDPLTRAALIKENPKYGKMVCLCEQVSEQEIIDCIHRPDGARSVKGVKKRVRPGSGRCQGGFCEPEIVKILARELKIDLSEVIYDTINSTMLKRKG
;
A
#
# COMPACT_ATOMS: atom_id res chain seq x y z
N MET A 1 -25.66 -14.54 10.64
CA MET A 1 -25.58 -13.32 9.77
C MET A 1 -24.60 -12.37 10.43
N LYS A 2 -23.53 -11.98 9.73
CA LYS A 2 -22.53 -11.01 10.21
C LYS A 2 -23.15 -9.61 10.35
N ASP A 3 -22.55 -8.76 11.18
CA ASP A 3 -22.94 -7.36 11.18
C ASP A 3 -22.44 -6.66 9.91
N ILE A 4 -21.17 -6.85 9.57
CA ILE A 4 -20.52 -6.19 8.43
C ILE A 4 -19.74 -7.20 7.59
N LEU A 5 -19.85 -7.09 6.27
CA LEU A 5 -18.97 -7.75 5.32
C LEU A 5 -18.23 -6.70 4.48
N ILE A 6 -16.90 -6.78 4.49
CA ILE A 6 -16.02 -5.90 3.74
C ILE A 6 -15.47 -6.66 2.54
N ILE A 7 -15.60 -6.11 1.34
CA ILE A 7 -15.11 -6.70 0.08
C ILE A 7 -13.81 -6.01 -0.33
N GLY A 8 -12.70 -6.76 -0.33
CA GLY A 8 -11.36 -6.31 -0.70
C GLY A 8 -10.46 -6.01 0.50
N ALA A 9 -9.34 -6.72 0.60
CA ALA A 9 -8.31 -6.57 1.63
C ALA A 9 -7.09 -5.77 1.14
N GLY A 10 -7.33 -4.74 0.32
CA GLY A 10 -6.36 -3.68 0.04
C GLY A 10 -6.23 -2.72 1.21
N ILE A 11 -5.44 -1.65 1.06
CA ILE A 11 -5.15 -0.70 2.15
C ILE A 11 -6.42 -0.07 2.73
N VAL A 12 -7.45 0.19 1.92
CA VAL A 12 -8.71 0.79 2.37
C VAL A 12 -9.53 -0.21 3.19
N GLY A 13 -9.82 -1.40 2.64
CA GLY A 13 -10.59 -2.42 3.36
C GLY A 13 -9.89 -2.89 4.63
N SER A 14 -8.55 -2.98 4.62
CA SER A 14 -7.76 -3.33 5.82
C SER A 14 -7.86 -2.25 6.91
N ASN A 15 -7.86 -0.95 6.55
CA ASN A 15 -8.08 0.14 7.51
C ASN A 15 -9.50 0.08 8.12
N ILE A 16 -10.53 -0.18 7.28
CA ILE A 16 -11.92 -0.29 7.74
C ILE A 16 -12.07 -1.51 8.67
N ALA A 17 -11.52 -2.67 8.29
CA ALA A 17 -11.53 -3.87 9.13
C ALA A 17 -10.82 -3.64 10.48
N TYR A 18 -9.67 -2.95 10.46
CA TYR A 18 -8.94 -2.55 11.67
C TYR A 18 -9.76 -1.61 12.55
N ALA A 19 -10.44 -0.61 11.97
CA ALA A 19 -11.32 0.28 12.73
C ALA A 19 -12.51 -0.48 13.34
N CYS A 20 -13.14 -1.37 12.57
CA CYS A 20 -14.23 -2.23 13.06
C CYS A 20 -13.78 -3.15 14.19
N SER A 21 -12.56 -3.66 14.14
CA SER A 21 -12.01 -4.59 15.14
C SER A 21 -11.88 -3.98 16.56
N LYS A 22 -11.84 -2.65 16.63
CA LYS A 22 -11.85 -1.90 17.92
C LYS A 22 -13.23 -1.90 18.60
N LYS A 23 -14.27 -2.34 17.88
CA LYS A 23 -15.67 -2.37 18.34
C LYS A 23 -16.17 -3.80 18.51
N ASN A 24 -17.22 -3.96 19.30
CA ASN A 24 -17.91 -5.25 19.44
C ASN A 24 -18.85 -5.46 18.23
N LEU A 25 -18.25 -5.81 17.09
CA LEU A 25 -18.94 -6.11 15.83
C LEU A 25 -18.49 -7.49 15.32
N ASP A 26 -19.41 -8.20 14.66
CA ASP A 26 -19.12 -9.44 13.96
C ASP A 26 -18.82 -9.11 12.47
N VAL A 27 -17.54 -9.15 12.11
CA VAL A 27 -17.04 -8.64 10.82
C VAL A 27 -16.35 -9.76 10.04
N VAL A 28 -16.62 -9.80 8.72
CA VAL A 28 -15.84 -10.62 7.78
C VAL A 28 -15.22 -9.73 6.71
N LEU A 29 -13.94 -9.98 6.40
CA LEU A 29 -13.17 -9.34 5.34
C LEU A 29 -12.87 -10.38 4.26
N LEU A 30 -13.38 -10.16 3.05
CA LEU A 30 -13.15 -11.02 1.89
C LEU A 30 -12.06 -10.44 0.99
N GLU A 31 -11.20 -11.30 0.45
CA GLU A 31 -10.21 -10.96 -0.58
C GLU A 31 -10.27 -11.98 -1.72
N LYS A 32 -10.26 -11.51 -2.97
CA LYS A 32 -10.29 -12.39 -4.15
C LYS A 32 -8.99 -13.15 -4.37
N ASN A 33 -7.85 -12.52 -3.99
CA ASN A 33 -6.54 -13.13 -4.13
C ASN A 33 -6.20 -14.00 -2.92
N VAL A 34 -5.20 -14.86 -3.08
CA VAL A 34 -4.69 -15.72 -1.99
C VAL A 34 -3.93 -14.95 -0.90
N GLU A 35 -3.52 -13.73 -1.23
CA GLU A 35 -2.83 -12.80 -0.33
C GLU A 35 -3.58 -11.46 -0.28
N ALA A 36 -3.64 -10.87 0.89
CA ALA A 36 -4.05 -9.47 1.02
C ALA A 36 -3.00 -8.50 0.46
N MET A 37 -3.38 -7.24 0.31
CA MET A 37 -2.46 -6.18 -0.09
C MET A 37 -1.80 -6.42 -1.46
N ASP A 38 -2.53 -7.00 -2.39
CA ASP A 38 -2.14 -7.10 -3.79
C ASP A 38 -2.59 -5.87 -4.62
N GLU A 39 -2.35 -5.87 -5.89
CA GLU A 39 -2.76 -4.86 -6.87
C GLU A 39 -2.30 -3.45 -6.50
N VAL A 40 -3.21 -2.47 -6.42
CA VAL A 40 -2.91 -1.05 -6.15
C VAL A 40 -2.13 -0.85 -4.85
N SER A 41 -2.45 -1.63 -3.82
CA SER A 41 -1.83 -1.52 -2.50
C SER A 41 -0.38 -1.99 -2.46
N SER A 42 0.02 -2.88 -3.38
CA SER A 42 1.42 -3.36 -3.50
C SER A 42 2.23 -2.64 -4.57
N ALA A 43 1.61 -1.84 -5.43
CA ALA A 43 2.24 -1.25 -6.60
C ALA A 43 2.02 0.27 -6.66
N ASN A 44 2.56 0.98 -5.67
CA ASN A 44 2.52 2.43 -5.54
C ASN A 44 3.81 2.97 -4.90
N SER A 45 3.92 4.29 -4.74
CA SER A 45 5.12 4.96 -4.21
C SER A 45 5.29 4.86 -2.69
N GLY A 46 4.30 4.40 -1.93
CA GLY A 46 4.37 4.35 -0.47
C GLY A 46 4.33 5.71 0.23
N ILE A 47 3.97 6.79 -0.46
CA ILE A 47 4.05 8.14 0.07
C ILE A 47 2.82 8.49 0.90
N VAL A 48 3.05 8.96 2.12
CA VAL A 48 2.08 9.66 2.97
C VAL A 48 2.20 11.15 2.67
N HIS A 49 1.38 11.61 1.70
CA HIS A 49 1.39 13.01 1.23
C HIS A 49 0.90 13.98 2.29
N ALA A 50 1.54 15.15 2.41
CA ALA A 50 1.19 16.18 3.39
C ALA A 50 -0.21 16.82 3.22
N GLY A 51 -0.85 16.72 2.04
CA GLY A 51 -2.22 17.19 1.82
C GLY A 51 -2.37 18.51 1.09
N TYR A 52 -1.28 19.07 0.55
CA TYR A 52 -1.29 20.40 -0.12
C TYR A 52 -1.89 20.36 -1.54
N ASP A 53 -1.80 19.24 -2.25
CA ASP A 53 -2.06 19.16 -3.71
C ASP A 53 -3.55 19.06 -4.12
N PRO A 54 -4.41 18.23 -3.49
CA PRO A 54 -5.78 18.06 -3.95
C PRO A 54 -6.60 19.37 -3.98
N GLU A 55 -7.59 19.42 -4.88
CA GLU A 55 -8.48 20.58 -5.02
C GLU A 55 -9.33 20.78 -3.77
N GLU A 56 -9.59 22.07 -3.44
CA GLU A 56 -10.41 22.45 -2.29
C GLU A 56 -11.85 21.95 -2.46
N GLY A 57 -12.50 21.57 -1.35
CA GLY A 57 -13.87 21.06 -1.34
C GLY A 57 -14.02 19.59 -1.73
N THR A 58 -12.94 18.90 -2.12
CA THR A 58 -12.95 17.47 -2.47
C THR A 58 -12.75 16.58 -1.25
N LEU A 59 -13.26 15.34 -1.32
CA LEU A 59 -12.94 14.29 -0.34
C LEU A 59 -11.44 13.99 -0.31
N LYS A 60 -10.77 14.02 -1.45
CA LYS A 60 -9.30 13.89 -1.55
C LYS A 60 -8.58 14.90 -0.67
N ALA A 61 -8.98 16.19 -0.72
CA ALA A 61 -8.36 17.23 0.09
C ALA A 61 -8.58 17.01 1.58
N LYS A 62 -9.84 16.79 1.98
CA LYS A 62 -10.22 16.56 3.38
C LYS A 62 -9.55 15.32 3.96
N LEU A 63 -9.68 14.18 3.28
CA LEU A 63 -9.24 12.89 3.82
C LEU A 63 -7.72 12.69 3.73
N ASN A 64 -7.04 13.29 2.75
CA ASN A 64 -5.57 13.27 2.73
C ASN A 64 -4.98 14.05 3.91
N LEU A 65 -5.47 15.24 4.17
CA LEU A 65 -4.98 16.05 5.28
C LEU A 65 -5.18 15.37 6.63
N LEU A 66 -6.37 14.81 6.87
CA LEU A 66 -6.67 14.08 8.11
C LEU A 66 -5.86 12.78 8.20
N GLY A 67 -5.85 11.99 7.14
CA GLY A 67 -5.17 10.69 7.13
C GLY A 67 -3.67 10.80 7.32
N SER A 68 -3.00 11.79 6.70
CA SER A 68 -1.57 11.99 6.89
C SER A 68 -1.19 12.30 8.35
N ARG A 69 -2.05 13.01 9.07
CA ARG A 69 -1.87 13.31 10.50
C ARG A 69 -2.06 12.08 11.40
N LEU A 70 -2.81 11.07 10.96
CA LEU A 70 -3.04 9.83 11.71
C LEU A 70 -1.87 8.84 11.59
N TYR A 71 -1.15 8.85 10.46
CA TYR A 71 -0.12 7.85 10.15
C TYR A 71 0.98 7.67 11.19
N PRO A 72 1.57 8.73 11.80
CA PRO A 72 2.64 8.55 12.79
C PRO A 72 2.23 7.71 13.98
N ASN A 73 1.01 7.95 14.49
CA ASN A 73 0.48 7.18 15.61
C ASN A 73 0.10 5.76 15.19
N LEU A 74 -0.56 5.62 14.06
CA LEU A 74 -0.96 4.34 13.49
C LEU A 74 0.25 3.40 13.27
N CYS A 75 1.31 3.90 12.66
CA CYS A 75 2.53 3.11 12.44
C CYS A 75 3.20 2.70 13.75
N ARG A 76 3.16 3.57 14.78
CA ARG A 76 3.67 3.25 16.11
C ARG A 76 2.83 2.16 16.79
N GLU A 77 1.49 2.26 16.75
CA GLU A 77 0.58 1.25 17.29
C GLU A 77 0.77 -0.11 16.66
N LEU A 78 0.98 -0.13 15.35
CA LEU A 78 1.13 -1.35 14.55
C LEU A 78 2.57 -1.90 14.52
N ASN A 79 3.55 -1.17 15.08
CA ASN A 79 4.98 -1.49 14.95
C ASN A 79 5.40 -1.74 13.49
N VAL A 80 5.11 -0.78 12.61
CA VAL A 80 5.51 -0.79 11.20
C VAL A 80 6.40 0.39 10.88
N GLY A 81 7.20 0.25 9.82
CA GLY A 81 8.14 1.28 9.38
C GLY A 81 7.43 2.56 8.93
N TYR A 82 7.88 3.69 9.46
CA TYR A 82 7.47 5.04 9.06
C TYR A 82 8.70 5.92 8.95
N LEU A 83 9.01 6.37 7.73
CA LEU A 83 10.15 7.26 7.47
C LEU A 83 9.63 8.67 7.17
N ASN A 84 9.72 9.56 8.15
CA ASN A 84 9.42 10.98 7.96
C ASN A 84 10.59 11.66 7.24
N CYS A 85 10.64 11.53 5.92
CA CYS A 85 11.74 12.03 5.10
C CYS A 85 11.49 13.45 4.58
N GLY A 86 10.28 13.99 4.68
CA GLY A 86 9.91 15.25 4.03
C GLY A 86 9.80 15.12 2.51
N ALA A 87 9.39 16.21 1.87
CA ALA A 87 9.29 16.29 0.42
C ALA A 87 9.75 17.65 -0.10
N PHE A 88 10.37 17.67 -1.26
CA PHE A 88 10.78 18.86 -2.01
C PHE A 88 9.98 18.95 -3.31
N ILE A 89 9.35 20.09 -3.56
CA ILE A 89 8.82 20.45 -4.88
C ILE A 89 9.82 21.41 -5.50
N VAL A 90 10.44 21.00 -6.60
CA VAL A 90 11.60 21.65 -7.20
C VAL A 90 11.15 22.52 -8.37
N ALA A 91 11.37 23.83 -8.31
CA ALA A 91 11.22 24.74 -9.43
C ALA A 91 12.56 24.91 -10.18
N THR A 92 12.50 24.86 -11.52
CA THR A 92 13.65 24.95 -12.42
C THR A 92 13.60 26.18 -13.33
N ASN A 93 12.56 26.99 -13.24
CA ASN A 93 12.36 28.24 -13.93
C ASN A 93 11.38 29.14 -13.15
N ASP A 94 11.25 30.40 -13.57
CA ASP A 94 10.44 31.41 -12.86
C ASP A 94 8.94 31.07 -12.89
N GLU A 95 8.41 30.53 -13.99
CA GLU A 95 7.01 30.12 -14.10
C GLU A 95 6.67 29.02 -13.07
N GLU A 96 7.59 28.10 -12.85
CA GLU A 96 7.45 27.06 -11.82
C GLU A 96 7.54 27.62 -10.40
N ALA A 97 8.35 28.66 -10.18
CA ALA A 97 8.43 29.35 -8.89
C ALA A 97 7.10 30.05 -8.53
N GLU A 98 6.37 30.59 -9.52
CA GLU A 98 5.03 31.15 -9.30
C GLU A 98 4.01 30.06 -8.89
N ILE A 99 4.13 28.85 -9.45
CA ILE A 99 3.28 27.70 -9.05
C ILE A 99 3.61 27.27 -7.61
N LEU A 100 4.89 27.30 -7.19
CA LEU A 100 5.26 27.02 -5.80
C LEU A 100 4.58 27.98 -4.84
N GLU A 101 4.46 29.26 -5.20
CA GLU A 101 3.76 30.23 -4.36
C GLU A 101 2.27 29.90 -4.20
N THR A 102 1.62 29.43 -5.28
CA THR A 102 0.24 28.95 -5.22
C THR A 102 0.09 27.75 -4.28
N LEU A 103 1.02 26.78 -4.33
CA LEU A 103 1.03 25.63 -3.43
C LEU A 103 1.31 26.01 -1.99
N ARG A 104 2.18 27.01 -1.76
CA ARG A 104 2.46 27.57 -0.44
C ARG A 104 1.19 28.20 0.17
N LEU A 105 0.44 28.96 -0.60
CA LEU A 105 -0.83 29.54 -0.13
C LEU A 105 -1.85 28.47 0.28
N LYS A 106 -1.97 27.40 -0.50
CA LYS A 106 -2.79 26.24 -0.11
C LYS A 106 -2.29 25.59 1.20
N ALA A 107 -0.98 25.48 1.38
CA ALA A 107 -0.41 24.94 2.61
C ALA A 107 -0.74 25.80 3.84
N VAL A 108 -0.63 27.14 3.70
CA VAL A 108 -1.06 28.09 4.75
C VAL A 108 -2.52 27.90 5.10
N GLN A 109 -3.40 27.85 4.10
CA GLN A 109 -4.84 27.70 4.30
C GLN A 109 -5.20 26.40 5.04
N ARG A 110 -4.42 25.33 4.83
CA ARG A 110 -4.66 23.98 5.40
C ARG A 110 -3.85 23.70 6.66
N ASP A 111 -3.13 24.68 7.18
CA ASP A 111 -2.25 24.52 8.34
C ASP A 111 -1.26 23.35 8.14
N ILE A 112 -0.60 23.32 6.97
CA ILE A 112 0.44 22.35 6.63
C ILE A 112 1.82 23.03 6.82
N PRO A 113 2.71 22.46 7.65
CA PRO A 113 4.08 22.96 7.80
C PRO A 113 4.84 22.94 6.46
N TYR A 114 5.51 24.04 6.14
CA TYR A 114 6.32 24.18 4.94
C TYR A 114 7.56 25.05 5.18
N GLU A 115 8.53 24.92 4.30
CA GLU A 115 9.71 25.78 4.24
C GLU A 115 9.98 26.17 2.78
N ILE A 116 10.50 27.38 2.56
CA ILE A 116 11.00 27.81 1.26
C ILE A 116 12.51 27.75 1.32
N LEU A 117 13.13 26.95 0.47
CA LEU A 117 14.57 26.78 0.42
C LEU A 117 15.13 27.50 -0.81
N THR A 118 16.24 28.22 -0.60
CA THR A 118 17.06 28.73 -1.72
C THR A 118 17.73 27.56 -2.42
N ARG A 119 18.25 27.82 -3.63
CA ARG A 119 19.06 26.85 -4.37
C ARG A 119 20.18 26.23 -3.51
N GLU A 120 20.93 27.05 -2.79
CA GLU A 120 22.07 26.66 -1.96
C GLU A 120 21.63 25.73 -0.83
N GLN A 121 20.55 26.10 -0.13
CA GLN A 121 19.97 25.30 0.95
C GLN A 121 19.46 23.97 0.45
N ALA A 122 18.79 23.95 -0.71
CA ALA A 122 18.27 22.73 -1.32
C ALA A 122 19.40 21.79 -1.75
N LEU A 123 20.45 22.31 -2.41
CA LEU A 123 21.61 21.51 -2.83
C LEU A 123 22.46 21.01 -1.66
N GLN A 124 22.46 21.73 -0.52
CA GLN A 124 23.11 21.24 0.68
C GLN A 124 22.40 20.01 1.27
N GLN A 125 21.07 19.96 1.23
CA GLN A 125 20.28 18.85 1.75
C GLN A 125 20.17 17.70 0.74
N GLU A 126 20.10 18.03 -0.55
CA GLU A 126 19.97 17.09 -1.68
C GLU A 126 20.99 17.43 -2.78
N PRO A 127 22.24 16.96 -2.64
CA PRO A 127 23.32 17.28 -3.59
C PRO A 127 23.09 16.78 -5.03
N ASN A 128 22.20 15.80 -5.19
CA ASN A 128 21.87 15.18 -6.48
C ASN A 128 20.65 15.82 -7.16
N LEU A 129 20.13 16.95 -6.67
CA LEU A 129 19.19 17.75 -7.43
C LEU A 129 19.84 18.32 -8.70
N THR A 130 19.02 18.57 -9.71
CA THR A 130 19.45 19.22 -10.96
C THR A 130 20.15 20.54 -10.69
N ASP A 131 21.14 20.87 -11.54
CA ASP A 131 21.82 22.19 -11.46
C ASP A 131 20.90 23.36 -11.86
N GLN A 132 19.75 23.07 -12.45
CA GLN A 132 18.74 24.07 -12.88
C GLN A 132 17.80 24.49 -11.75
N VAL A 133 17.90 23.89 -10.55
CA VAL A 133 17.07 24.29 -9.40
C VAL A 133 17.25 25.76 -9.07
N ILE A 134 16.14 26.50 -8.94
CA ILE A 134 16.14 27.92 -8.52
C ILE A 134 15.55 28.10 -7.12
N SER A 135 14.51 27.34 -6.78
CA SER A 135 13.89 27.35 -5.45
C SER A 135 13.18 26.02 -5.19
N VAL A 136 12.92 25.74 -3.93
CA VAL A 136 12.22 24.54 -3.47
C VAL A 136 11.17 24.91 -2.43
N LEU A 137 9.97 24.34 -2.57
CA LEU A 137 8.97 24.32 -1.50
C LEU A 137 9.08 22.97 -0.79
N SER A 138 9.48 22.98 0.47
CA SER A 138 9.66 21.80 1.32
C SER A 138 8.44 21.56 2.19
N PHE A 139 8.04 20.29 2.32
CA PHE A 139 6.98 19.80 3.21
C PHE A 139 7.54 18.78 4.20
N PRO A 140 7.99 19.20 5.39
CA PRO A 140 8.62 18.32 6.38
C PRO A 140 7.74 17.18 6.89
N SER A 141 6.41 17.33 6.81
CA SER A 141 5.44 16.31 7.27
C SER A 141 5.19 15.16 6.28
N THR A 142 5.77 15.23 5.07
CA THR A 142 5.68 14.09 4.13
C THR A 142 6.52 12.92 4.61
N ALA A 143 5.96 11.72 4.50
CA ALA A 143 6.64 10.50 4.90
C ALA A 143 6.47 9.40 3.85
N VAL A 144 7.18 8.29 4.05
CA VAL A 144 6.97 7.05 3.29
C VAL A 144 6.74 5.88 4.24
N VAL A 145 5.92 4.95 3.80
CA VAL A 145 5.64 3.67 4.48
C VAL A 145 5.79 2.53 3.48
N THR A 146 5.85 1.30 3.98
CA THR A 146 5.68 0.11 3.16
C THR A 146 4.19 -0.29 3.20
N PRO A 147 3.39 -0.01 2.14
CA PRO A 147 1.92 -0.09 2.23
C PRO A 147 1.41 -1.48 2.62
N TRP A 148 2.04 -2.53 2.09
CA TRP A 148 1.66 -3.90 2.42
C TRP A 148 2.04 -4.30 3.85
N GLU A 149 3.12 -3.77 4.43
CA GLU A 149 3.46 -3.99 5.85
C GLU A 149 2.38 -3.38 6.75
N VAL A 150 1.94 -2.15 6.43
CA VAL A 150 0.85 -1.47 7.15
C VAL A 150 -0.44 -2.28 7.07
N GLY A 151 -0.86 -2.71 5.87
CA GLY A 151 -2.10 -3.46 5.67
C GLY A 151 -2.09 -4.84 6.33
N HIS A 152 -1.01 -5.61 6.19
CA HIS A 152 -0.86 -6.89 6.88
C HIS A 152 -0.90 -6.73 8.41
N ALA A 153 -0.27 -5.68 8.95
CA ALA A 153 -0.31 -5.38 10.36
C ALA A 153 -1.73 -5.09 10.88
N MET A 154 -2.53 -4.39 10.09
CA MET A 154 -3.94 -4.12 10.39
C MET A 154 -4.77 -5.39 10.36
N ILE A 155 -4.61 -6.22 9.32
CA ILE A 155 -5.35 -7.49 9.18
C ILE A 155 -5.00 -8.44 10.32
N GLU A 156 -3.72 -8.62 10.65
CA GLU A 156 -3.30 -9.44 11.78
C GLU A 156 -3.95 -8.96 13.08
N THR A 157 -3.93 -7.65 13.34
CA THR A 157 -4.55 -7.07 14.53
C THR A 157 -6.07 -7.26 14.51
N ALA A 158 -6.72 -7.10 13.36
CA ALA A 158 -8.15 -7.32 13.21
C ALA A 158 -8.55 -8.78 13.46
N ILE A 159 -7.78 -9.76 12.96
CA ILE A 159 -8.00 -11.19 13.23
C ILE A 159 -7.87 -11.50 14.73
N LEU A 160 -6.85 -10.95 15.42
CA LEU A 160 -6.68 -11.11 16.86
C LEU A 160 -7.88 -10.55 17.66
N ASN A 161 -8.64 -9.65 17.06
CA ASN A 161 -9.85 -9.05 17.60
C ASN A 161 -11.13 -9.52 16.90
N GLN A 162 -11.13 -10.79 16.45
CA GLN A 162 -12.30 -11.55 15.99
C GLN A 162 -12.86 -11.13 14.63
N VAL A 163 -12.14 -10.34 13.83
CA VAL A 163 -12.48 -10.18 12.41
C VAL A 163 -12.13 -11.47 11.67
N GLU A 164 -13.09 -12.04 10.95
CA GLU A 164 -12.87 -13.19 10.08
C GLU A 164 -12.24 -12.71 8.76
N PHE A 165 -11.03 -13.15 8.44
CA PHE A 165 -10.40 -12.86 7.16
C PHE A 165 -10.45 -14.09 6.25
N VAL A 166 -11.00 -13.93 5.04
CA VAL A 166 -11.19 -15.02 4.08
C VAL A 166 -10.57 -14.64 2.73
N PRO A 167 -9.31 -15.02 2.49
CA PRO A 167 -8.69 -14.90 1.17
C PRO A 167 -9.25 -15.92 0.18
N ASP A 168 -8.87 -15.82 -1.10
CA ASP A 168 -9.34 -16.68 -2.21
C ASP A 168 -10.88 -16.73 -2.29
N SER A 169 -11.51 -15.56 -2.15
CA SER A 169 -12.95 -15.40 -2.01
C SER A 169 -13.48 -14.27 -2.89
N GLU A 170 -13.37 -14.43 -4.21
CA GLU A 170 -13.95 -13.50 -5.17
C GLU A 170 -15.48 -13.49 -5.04
N VAL A 171 -16.06 -12.30 -4.93
CA VAL A 171 -17.52 -12.09 -4.90
C VAL A 171 -18.05 -12.22 -6.32
N LEU A 172 -18.91 -13.22 -6.53
CA LEU A 172 -19.49 -13.56 -7.84
C LEU A 172 -20.94 -13.08 -7.97
N GLU A 173 -21.70 -13.11 -6.88
CA GLU A 173 -23.12 -12.74 -6.87
C GLU A 173 -23.51 -12.10 -5.53
N VAL A 174 -24.45 -11.16 -5.59
CA VAL A 174 -25.05 -10.48 -4.46
C VAL A 174 -26.56 -10.65 -4.52
N LEU A 175 -27.16 -11.12 -3.43
CA LEU A 175 -28.61 -11.26 -3.30
C LEU A 175 -29.10 -10.45 -2.10
N LYS A 176 -30.12 -9.62 -2.29
CA LYS A 176 -30.85 -8.99 -1.18
C LYS A 176 -31.72 -10.05 -0.49
N ILE A 177 -31.59 -10.12 0.83
CA ILE A 177 -32.39 -11.03 1.68
C ILE A 177 -33.06 -10.24 2.80
N GLU A 178 -33.93 -10.87 3.57
CA GLU A 178 -34.53 -10.23 4.73
C GLU A 178 -33.45 -9.84 5.76
N GLY A 179 -33.36 -8.56 6.06
CA GLY A 179 -32.41 -8.00 7.05
C GLY A 179 -30.97 -7.83 6.55
N GLY A 180 -30.68 -7.95 5.23
CA GLY A 180 -29.34 -7.70 4.70
C GLY A 180 -29.09 -8.31 3.34
N PHE A 181 -27.88 -8.88 3.19
CA PHE A 181 -27.36 -9.38 1.91
C PHE A 181 -26.79 -10.80 2.08
N ARG A 182 -26.90 -11.59 1.01
CA ARG A 182 -26.15 -12.85 0.83
C ARG A 182 -25.13 -12.65 -0.27
N ILE A 183 -23.87 -12.89 0.07
CA ILE A 183 -22.73 -12.81 -0.84
C ILE A 183 -22.32 -14.23 -1.22
N ILE A 184 -22.16 -14.49 -2.51
CA ILE A 184 -21.79 -15.81 -3.05
C ILE A 184 -20.39 -15.70 -3.65
N THR A 185 -19.50 -16.59 -3.21
CA THR A 185 -18.18 -16.83 -3.80
C THR A 185 -18.16 -18.22 -4.45
N ALA A 186 -17.06 -18.60 -5.08
CA ALA A 186 -16.93 -19.93 -5.69
C ALA A 186 -17.09 -21.09 -4.67
N SER A 187 -16.62 -20.88 -3.44
CA SER A 187 -16.55 -21.94 -2.40
C SER A 187 -17.50 -21.74 -1.24
N ASN A 188 -17.96 -20.50 -0.98
CA ASN A 188 -18.67 -20.13 0.25
C ASN A 188 -19.86 -19.20 0.00
N ARG A 189 -20.71 -19.08 1.02
CA ARG A 189 -21.81 -18.11 1.11
C ARG A 189 -21.73 -17.41 2.43
N PHE A 190 -21.85 -16.07 2.39
CA PHE A 190 -21.82 -15.22 3.57
C PHE A 190 -23.11 -14.40 3.63
N GLU A 191 -23.58 -14.12 4.85
CA GLU A 191 -24.71 -13.23 5.07
C GLU A 191 -24.32 -12.13 6.02
N ALA A 192 -24.64 -10.88 5.66
CA ALA A 192 -24.33 -9.71 6.48
C ALA A 192 -25.44 -8.66 6.41
N LYS A 193 -25.57 -7.89 7.48
CA LYS A 193 -26.53 -6.79 7.59
C LYS A 193 -26.10 -5.56 6.78
N MET A 194 -24.78 -5.33 6.66
CA MET A 194 -24.18 -4.22 5.91
C MET A 194 -23.01 -4.73 5.07
N ILE A 195 -22.91 -4.20 3.85
CA ILE A 195 -21.80 -4.47 2.94
C ILE A 195 -20.97 -3.19 2.76
N ILE A 196 -19.64 -3.33 2.80
CA ILE A 196 -18.68 -2.28 2.45
C ILE A 196 -17.88 -2.74 1.25
N ASN A 197 -18.11 -2.10 0.11
CA ASN A 197 -17.38 -2.36 -1.12
C ASN A 197 -16.10 -1.54 -1.16
N ALA A 198 -14.96 -2.14 -0.83
CA ALA A 198 -13.61 -1.57 -0.89
C ALA A 198 -12.74 -2.33 -1.91
N SER A 199 -13.33 -2.84 -2.99
CA SER A 199 -12.72 -3.78 -3.94
C SER A 199 -11.79 -3.12 -5.00
N GLY A 200 -11.35 -1.89 -4.76
CA GLY A 200 -10.27 -1.24 -5.52
C GLY A 200 -10.52 -1.16 -7.02
N LEU A 201 -9.72 -1.85 -7.82
CA LEU A 201 -9.82 -1.89 -9.29
C LEU A 201 -11.15 -2.47 -9.81
N CYS A 202 -11.85 -3.24 -9.00
CA CYS A 202 -13.14 -3.85 -9.34
C CYS A 202 -14.32 -3.12 -8.69
N GLY A 203 -14.11 -1.95 -8.09
CA GLY A 203 -15.11 -1.27 -7.27
C GLY A 203 -16.45 -1.04 -7.96
N ASP A 204 -16.43 -0.54 -9.18
CA ASP A 204 -17.61 -0.30 -9.99
C ASP A 204 -18.29 -1.60 -10.47
N LYS A 205 -17.51 -2.66 -10.73
CA LYS A 205 -18.05 -3.98 -11.10
C LYS A 205 -18.78 -4.63 -9.94
N VAL A 206 -18.18 -4.58 -8.74
CA VAL A 206 -18.78 -5.11 -7.52
C VAL A 206 -20.05 -4.30 -7.13
N ALA A 207 -20.03 -2.98 -7.29
CA ALA A 207 -21.23 -2.16 -7.09
C ALA A 207 -22.38 -2.60 -8.01
N ARG A 208 -22.09 -2.94 -9.27
CA ARG A 208 -23.10 -3.44 -10.23
C ARG A 208 -23.65 -4.82 -9.90
N LEU A 209 -23.00 -5.62 -9.07
CA LEU A 209 -23.58 -6.88 -8.56
C LEU A 209 -24.76 -6.59 -7.61
N ASN A 210 -24.74 -5.46 -6.89
CA ASN A 210 -25.87 -5.01 -6.05
C ASN A 210 -26.92 -4.22 -6.85
N GLN A 211 -26.47 -3.30 -7.70
CA GLN A 211 -27.30 -2.41 -8.50
C GLN A 211 -26.80 -2.36 -9.94
N ALA A 212 -27.47 -3.08 -10.85
CA ALA A 212 -27.00 -3.28 -12.23
C ALA A 212 -26.78 -1.97 -13.02
N ASP A 213 -27.52 -0.91 -12.70
CA ASP A 213 -27.45 0.41 -13.32
C ASP A 213 -26.59 1.42 -12.53
N TYR A 214 -25.71 0.93 -11.63
CA TYR A 214 -24.81 1.81 -10.88
C TYR A 214 -24.01 2.73 -11.82
N PRO A 215 -24.11 4.07 -11.64
CA PRO A 215 -23.69 5.02 -12.68
C PRO A 215 -22.18 5.26 -12.76
N ASN A 216 -21.48 5.08 -11.65
CA ASN A 216 -20.05 5.39 -11.61
C ASN A 216 -19.23 4.33 -12.34
N VAL A 217 -18.25 4.76 -13.10
CA VAL A 217 -17.31 3.93 -13.87
C VAL A 217 -15.89 4.30 -13.46
N LEU A 218 -15.03 3.31 -13.37
CA LEU A 218 -13.61 3.50 -13.14
C LEU A 218 -12.84 3.40 -14.46
N ASN A 219 -12.03 4.39 -14.72
CA ASN A 219 -10.99 4.35 -15.74
C ASN A 219 -9.69 3.86 -15.13
N TYR A 220 -8.76 3.43 -15.95
CA TYR A 220 -7.51 2.86 -15.45
C TYR A 220 -6.30 3.63 -15.99
N ARG A 221 -5.34 3.89 -15.11
CA ARG A 221 -4.06 4.47 -15.46
C ARG A 221 -2.93 3.65 -14.89
N ARG A 222 -2.02 3.20 -15.76
CA ARG A 222 -0.81 2.49 -15.40
C ARG A 222 0.30 3.49 -15.08
N GLY A 223 1.07 3.20 -14.03
CA GLY A 223 2.28 3.93 -13.68
C GLY A 223 3.44 2.97 -13.48
N GLU A 224 4.55 3.21 -14.15
CA GLU A 224 5.73 2.37 -14.17
C GLU A 224 6.84 2.95 -13.33
N TYR A 225 7.64 2.08 -12.69
CA TYR A 225 8.65 2.45 -11.71
C TYR A 225 9.94 1.66 -11.91
N ASP A 226 11.08 2.33 -11.63
CA ASP A 226 12.38 1.71 -11.42
C ASP A 226 12.74 1.72 -9.94
N VAL A 227 13.27 0.60 -9.43
CA VAL A 227 13.77 0.44 -8.06
C VAL A 227 15.25 0.15 -8.10
N PHE A 228 16.03 0.92 -7.34
CA PHE A 228 17.48 0.81 -7.27
C PHE A 228 17.92 0.00 -6.04
N ASP A 229 19.10 -0.57 -6.12
CA ASP A 229 19.74 -1.29 -5.03
C ASP A 229 19.94 -0.38 -3.80
N ARG A 230 19.72 -0.93 -2.61
CA ARG A 230 19.87 -0.18 -1.35
C ARG A 230 21.31 0.21 -1.01
N SER A 231 22.33 -0.27 -1.75
CA SER A 231 23.69 0.22 -1.62
C SER A 231 23.83 1.72 -1.92
N PHE A 232 22.84 2.32 -2.56
CA PHE A 232 22.72 3.76 -2.80
C PHE A 232 21.85 4.50 -1.77
N LYS A 233 21.61 3.90 -0.60
CA LYS A 233 20.94 4.58 0.52
C LYS A 233 21.67 5.88 0.86
N GLY A 234 20.92 6.98 0.98
CA GLY A 234 21.47 8.33 1.21
C GLY A 234 21.80 9.10 -0.06
N PHE A 235 21.63 8.52 -1.26
CA PHE A 235 21.72 9.25 -2.52
C PHE A 235 20.55 10.25 -2.68
N ILE A 236 19.38 9.91 -2.14
CA ILE A 236 18.19 10.75 -2.00
C ILE A 236 17.72 10.64 -0.55
N ASN A 237 17.36 11.76 0.09
CA ASN A 237 16.91 11.79 1.48
C ASN A 237 15.44 12.21 1.63
N HIS A 238 14.88 12.90 0.62
CA HIS A 238 13.50 13.40 0.58
C HIS A 238 12.72 12.77 -0.59
N VAL A 239 11.40 12.94 -0.59
CA VAL A 239 10.60 12.72 -1.79
C VAL A 239 10.74 13.94 -2.69
N ILE A 240 11.23 13.77 -3.90
CA ILE A 240 11.52 14.84 -4.85
C ILE A 240 10.44 14.89 -5.94
N TYR A 241 9.72 16.00 -6.02
CA TYR A 241 8.70 16.25 -7.04
C TYR A 241 9.16 17.35 -7.99
N PRO A 242 8.86 17.23 -9.30
CA PRO A 242 8.78 18.44 -10.13
C PRO A 242 7.54 19.24 -9.73
N VAL A 243 7.48 20.49 -10.15
CA VAL A 243 6.26 21.30 -10.04
C VAL A 243 5.13 20.60 -10.82
N PRO A 244 3.91 20.46 -10.22
CA PRO A 244 2.78 19.85 -10.87
C PRO A 244 2.38 20.57 -12.17
N THR A 245 1.92 19.80 -13.15
CA THR A 245 1.37 20.32 -14.41
C THR A 245 -0.08 19.85 -14.57
N VAL A 246 -0.76 20.31 -15.62
CA VAL A 246 -2.10 19.83 -15.98
C VAL A 246 -2.16 18.31 -16.21
N LEU A 247 -1.02 17.67 -16.45
CA LEU A 247 -0.91 16.21 -16.62
C LEU A 247 -0.68 15.47 -15.29
N GLY A 248 -0.59 16.19 -14.14
CA GLY A 248 -0.39 15.65 -12.81
C GLY A 248 0.97 15.97 -12.19
N LYS A 249 1.33 15.23 -11.14
CA LYS A 249 2.53 15.46 -10.30
C LYS A 249 3.87 15.19 -10.99
N GLY A 250 3.89 14.63 -12.18
CA GLY A 250 5.11 14.25 -12.90
C GLY A 250 5.80 13.00 -12.33
N VAL A 251 6.99 12.71 -12.86
CA VAL A 251 7.86 11.64 -12.36
C VAL A 251 8.63 12.13 -11.16
N LEU A 252 8.62 11.37 -10.09
CA LEU A 252 9.25 11.69 -8.81
C LEU A 252 10.38 10.71 -8.48
N ALA A 253 11.26 11.12 -7.56
CA ALA A 253 12.25 10.25 -6.94
C ALA A 253 12.00 10.21 -5.44
N LEU A 254 12.22 9.05 -4.82
CA LEU A 254 12.01 8.89 -3.39
C LEU A 254 12.93 7.81 -2.79
N VAL A 255 13.08 7.87 -1.48
CA VAL A 255 13.68 6.80 -0.68
C VAL A 255 12.57 5.97 -0.04
N THR A 256 12.70 4.64 -0.05
CA THR A 256 11.79 3.74 0.68
C THR A 256 12.21 3.59 2.15
N VAL A 257 11.33 3.07 2.99
CA VAL A 257 11.63 2.77 4.41
C VAL A 257 12.90 1.93 4.55
N GLU A 258 13.14 1.03 3.62
CA GLU A 258 14.29 0.12 3.65
C GLU A 258 15.56 0.73 3.04
N GLY A 259 15.45 1.92 2.47
CA GLY A 259 16.58 2.67 1.91
C GLY A 259 16.86 2.39 0.43
N ASN A 260 15.95 1.73 -0.28
CA ASN A 260 16.01 1.70 -1.75
C ASN A 260 15.61 3.06 -2.32
N ILE A 261 16.16 3.43 -3.46
CA ILE A 261 15.65 4.53 -4.26
C ILE A 261 14.59 3.98 -5.20
N MET A 262 13.56 4.78 -5.45
CA MET A 262 12.55 4.49 -6.46
C MET A 262 12.29 5.74 -7.29
N ILE A 263 12.18 5.59 -8.61
CA ILE A 263 11.76 6.65 -9.52
C ILE A 263 10.51 6.22 -10.28
N GLY A 264 9.67 7.19 -10.60
CA GLY A 264 8.36 6.97 -11.21
C GLY A 264 7.26 7.67 -10.40
N PRO A 265 6.01 7.46 -10.78
CA PRO A 265 5.58 6.80 -11.99
C PRO A 265 5.45 7.73 -13.21
N ASN A 266 5.33 7.13 -14.39
CA ASN A 266 4.62 7.76 -15.50
C ASN A 266 3.10 7.64 -15.31
N SER A 267 2.30 8.00 -16.33
CA SER A 267 0.84 7.89 -16.25
C SER A 267 0.26 7.65 -17.64
N GLU A 268 -0.10 6.40 -17.92
CA GLU A 268 -0.65 5.97 -19.19
C GLU A 268 -2.07 5.47 -19.02
N VAL A 269 -2.96 5.85 -19.93
CA VAL A 269 -4.34 5.34 -19.98
C VAL A 269 -4.30 3.93 -20.53
N ILE A 270 -5.00 3.02 -19.87
CA ILE A 270 -5.13 1.62 -20.29
C ILE A 270 -6.60 1.18 -20.21
N ASP A 271 -6.95 0.18 -21.03
CA ASP A 271 -8.34 -0.28 -21.15
C ASP A 271 -8.73 -1.33 -20.11
N THR A 272 -7.76 -1.93 -19.44
CA THR A 272 -8.01 -3.03 -18.49
C THR A 272 -7.26 -2.84 -17.18
N PRO A 273 -7.86 -3.16 -16.02
CA PRO A 273 -7.19 -3.09 -14.72
C PRO A 273 -6.06 -4.13 -14.54
N TYR A 274 -5.94 -5.08 -15.45
CA TYR A 274 -5.01 -6.21 -15.34
C TYR A 274 -3.70 -6.02 -16.09
N ASP A 275 -3.53 -4.93 -16.85
CA ASP A 275 -2.26 -4.61 -17.53
C ASP A 275 -1.25 -3.98 -16.57
N THR A 276 -0.48 -4.84 -15.92
CA THR A 276 0.60 -4.48 -15.00
C THR A 276 1.99 -4.67 -15.60
N GLN A 277 2.09 -4.76 -16.94
CA GLN A 277 3.37 -4.89 -17.62
C GLN A 277 4.10 -3.56 -17.68
N THR A 278 5.41 -3.59 -17.54
CA THR A 278 6.27 -2.45 -17.87
C THR A 278 6.58 -2.45 -19.36
N THR A 279 6.72 -1.26 -19.93
CA THR A 279 7.03 -1.07 -21.35
C THR A 279 8.36 -0.35 -21.52
N ALA A 280 9.06 -0.61 -22.63
CA ALA A 280 10.32 0.07 -22.94
C ALA A 280 10.12 1.59 -23.05
N GLU A 281 9.02 2.00 -23.67
CA GLU A 281 8.63 3.40 -23.86
C GLU A 281 8.28 4.08 -22.53
N GLY A 282 7.51 3.41 -21.66
CA GLY A 282 7.12 3.93 -20.37
C GLY A 282 8.30 4.13 -19.43
N LEU A 283 9.20 3.16 -19.36
CA LEU A 283 10.44 3.24 -18.55
C LEU A 283 11.42 4.29 -19.12
N ALA A 284 11.54 4.38 -20.46
CA ALA A 284 12.33 5.44 -21.08
C ALA A 284 11.77 6.84 -20.75
N SER A 285 10.44 6.99 -20.76
CA SER A 285 9.78 8.23 -20.33
C SER A 285 10.07 8.57 -18.87
N VAL A 286 10.04 7.58 -17.97
CA VAL A 286 10.42 7.78 -16.55
C VAL A 286 11.85 8.27 -16.44
N SER A 287 12.80 7.59 -17.10
CA SER A 287 14.23 7.93 -17.09
C SER A 287 14.53 9.30 -17.68
N GLN A 288 13.79 9.71 -18.71
CA GLN A 288 13.95 11.04 -19.32
C GLN A 288 13.40 12.14 -18.42
N ARG A 289 12.20 11.96 -17.89
CA ARG A 289 11.48 13.01 -17.13
C ARG A 289 12.07 13.27 -15.77
N ILE A 290 12.68 12.27 -15.12
CA ILE A 290 13.31 12.44 -13.82
C ILE A 290 14.53 13.37 -13.88
N ASN A 291 15.20 13.48 -15.02
CA ASN A 291 16.35 14.38 -15.22
C ASN A 291 15.99 15.88 -15.07
N LYS A 292 14.70 16.21 -15.05
CA LYS A 292 14.25 17.57 -14.75
C LYS A 292 14.58 17.97 -13.31
N THR A 293 14.51 17.03 -12.36
CA THR A 293 14.69 17.29 -10.94
C THR A 293 15.95 16.67 -10.37
N MET A 294 16.45 15.59 -10.96
CA MET A 294 17.58 14.81 -10.43
C MET A 294 18.71 14.72 -11.45
N LYS A 295 19.94 14.60 -10.97
CA LYS A 295 21.15 14.31 -11.76
C LYS A 295 21.88 13.10 -11.19
N ASN A 296 22.81 12.53 -11.98
CA ASN A 296 23.72 11.47 -11.57
C ASN A 296 23.05 10.19 -11.04
N LEU A 297 21.80 9.90 -11.46
CA LEU A 297 21.11 8.69 -11.02
C LEU A 297 21.92 7.44 -11.37
N PRO A 298 22.08 6.49 -10.44
CA PRO A 298 22.88 5.28 -10.65
C PRO A 298 22.11 4.23 -11.47
N VAL A 299 21.78 4.51 -12.73
CA VAL A 299 20.92 3.67 -13.59
C VAL A 299 21.40 2.22 -13.72
N GLY A 300 22.70 1.96 -13.59
CA GLY A 300 23.27 0.61 -13.57
C GLY A 300 22.97 -0.19 -12.29
N ALA A 301 22.35 0.46 -11.28
CA ALA A 301 21.95 -0.18 -10.03
C ALA A 301 20.44 -0.46 -9.95
N ILE A 302 19.70 -0.36 -11.05
CA ILE A 302 18.29 -0.77 -11.10
C ILE A 302 18.24 -2.29 -10.92
N ILE A 303 17.50 -2.73 -9.89
CA ILE A 303 17.36 -4.15 -9.55
C ILE A 303 15.96 -4.69 -9.85
N ARG A 304 14.97 -3.81 -10.01
CA ARG A 304 13.58 -4.18 -10.30
C ARG A 304 12.84 -3.09 -11.03
N GLN A 305 11.92 -3.52 -11.88
CA GLN A 305 10.93 -2.67 -12.54
C GLN A 305 9.54 -3.24 -12.26
N PHE A 306 8.56 -2.38 -12.09
CA PHE A 306 7.17 -2.79 -11.89
C PHE A 306 6.19 -1.72 -12.37
N ALA A 307 4.95 -2.11 -12.58
CA ALA A 307 3.87 -1.19 -12.86
C ALA A 307 2.69 -1.40 -11.90
N GLY A 308 2.01 -0.32 -11.58
CA GLY A 308 0.77 -0.32 -10.80
C GLY A 308 -0.36 0.36 -11.56
N VAL A 309 -1.57 -0.15 -11.40
CA VAL A 309 -2.78 0.40 -12.04
C VAL A 309 -3.58 1.18 -11.01
N ARG A 310 -4.06 2.36 -11.38
CA ARG A 310 -4.88 3.24 -10.54
C ARG A 310 -6.32 3.23 -11.00
N PRO A 311 -7.31 3.05 -10.09
CA PRO A 311 -8.73 3.19 -10.40
C PRO A 311 -9.12 4.68 -10.38
N VAL A 312 -9.21 5.29 -11.56
CA VAL A 312 -9.51 6.72 -11.69
C VAL A 312 -11.02 6.91 -11.88
N PRO A 313 -11.74 7.49 -10.91
CA PRO A 313 -13.17 7.72 -11.04
C PRO A 313 -13.47 8.86 -12.03
N ILE A 314 -14.60 8.76 -12.75
CA ILE A 314 -15.02 9.81 -13.69
C ILE A 314 -15.29 11.15 -12.96
N THR A 315 -15.72 11.08 -11.73
CA THR A 315 -15.95 12.23 -10.84
C THR A 315 -14.69 13.00 -10.47
N LYS A 316 -13.49 12.41 -10.70
CA LYS A 316 -12.17 12.91 -10.28
C LYS A 316 -11.98 13.00 -8.77
N ASP A 317 -12.96 12.64 -7.95
CA ASP A 317 -12.86 12.57 -6.49
C ASP A 317 -13.16 11.17 -5.98
N PHE A 318 -12.84 10.87 -4.72
CA PHE A 318 -13.20 9.60 -4.08
C PHE A 318 -14.72 9.43 -4.05
N ILE A 319 -15.17 8.19 -4.23
CA ILE A 319 -16.59 7.82 -4.14
C ILE A 319 -16.77 7.07 -2.83
N ILE A 320 -17.39 7.74 -1.85
CA ILE A 320 -17.71 7.18 -0.54
C ILE A 320 -19.15 7.51 -0.26
N GLU A 321 -20.04 6.55 -0.49
CA GLU A 321 -21.48 6.77 -0.48
C GLU A 321 -22.27 5.52 -0.07
N GLU A 322 -23.44 5.70 0.50
CA GLU A 322 -24.45 4.66 0.63
C GLU A 322 -25.30 4.66 -0.64
N ASP A 323 -25.05 3.70 -1.52
CA ASP A 323 -25.72 3.60 -2.83
C ASP A 323 -27.16 3.05 -2.69
N THR A 324 -27.30 1.98 -1.93
CA THR A 324 -28.60 1.47 -1.47
C THR A 324 -28.53 1.22 0.04
N PRO A 325 -29.67 1.16 0.76
CA PRO A 325 -29.62 0.96 2.21
C PRO A 325 -28.69 -0.18 2.60
N ASP A 326 -27.73 0.15 3.47
CA ASP A 326 -26.71 -0.78 4.01
C ASP A 326 -25.68 -1.29 3.00
N TRP A 327 -25.60 -0.71 1.81
CA TRP A 327 -24.54 -0.95 0.84
C TRP A 327 -23.69 0.29 0.66
N ILE A 328 -22.47 0.26 1.19
CA ILE A 328 -21.54 1.39 1.19
C ILE A 328 -20.46 1.15 0.13
N ASN A 329 -20.38 2.04 -0.86
CA ASN A 329 -19.28 2.05 -1.82
C ASN A 329 -18.13 2.93 -1.30
N VAL A 330 -16.92 2.39 -1.30
CA VAL A 330 -15.64 3.08 -1.00
C VAL A 330 -14.69 2.78 -2.16
N ILE A 331 -14.93 3.42 -3.29
CA ILE A 331 -14.31 3.09 -4.57
C ILE A 331 -13.69 4.30 -5.26
N GLY A 332 -12.94 4.09 -6.33
CA GLY A 332 -12.22 5.17 -7.01
C GLY A 332 -11.11 5.78 -6.14
N ILE A 333 -10.59 5.02 -5.19
CA ILE A 333 -9.54 5.46 -4.27
C ILE A 333 -8.17 5.35 -4.96
N GLU A 334 -7.86 6.34 -5.79
CA GLU A 334 -6.54 6.56 -6.38
C GLU A 334 -5.65 7.44 -5.48
N SER A 335 -4.56 8.01 -6.03
CA SER A 335 -3.75 8.99 -5.26
C SER A 335 -4.60 10.24 -4.88
N PRO A 336 -4.55 10.63 -3.60
CA PRO A 336 -3.68 10.21 -2.50
C PRO A 336 -4.27 9.15 -1.55
N GLY A 337 -4.88 8.11 -2.06
CA GLY A 337 -5.65 7.10 -1.31
C GLY A 337 -4.88 6.43 -0.17
N LEU A 338 -3.60 6.10 -0.35
CA LEU A 338 -2.78 5.54 0.72
C LEU A 338 -2.77 6.48 1.93
N ALA A 339 -2.40 7.75 1.73
CA ALA A 339 -2.35 8.74 2.81
C ALA A 339 -3.74 9.02 3.42
N SER A 340 -4.81 8.83 2.64
CA SER A 340 -6.20 9.07 3.07
C SER A 340 -6.83 7.88 3.79
N ALA A 341 -6.29 6.65 3.62
CA ALA A 341 -6.94 5.42 4.05
C ALA A 341 -7.34 5.38 5.55
N PRO A 342 -6.55 5.87 6.51
CA PRO A 342 -6.97 5.92 7.90
C PRO A 342 -8.18 6.84 8.12
N ALA A 343 -8.20 8.02 7.47
CA ALA A 343 -9.33 8.96 7.58
C ALA A 343 -10.57 8.47 6.83
N ILE A 344 -10.40 7.72 5.73
CA ILE A 344 -11.52 7.01 5.06
C ILE A 344 -12.16 6.03 6.03
N ALA A 345 -11.37 5.24 6.75
CA ALA A 345 -11.89 4.27 7.71
C ALA A 345 -12.62 4.95 8.88
N GLU A 346 -12.10 6.08 9.40
CA GLU A 346 -12.81 6.88 10.40
C GLU A 346 -14.12 7.46 9.86
N MET A 347 -14.13 7.97 8.64
CA MET A 347 -15.34 8.46 8.00
C MET A 347 -16.40 7.36 7.85
N VAL A 348 -16.02 6.19 7.31
CA VAL A 348 -16.93 5.04 7.16
C VAL A 348 -17.47 4.58 8.51
N MET A 349 -16.62 4.54 9.52
CA MET A 349 -17.04 4.19 10.89
C MET A 349 -18.06 5.18 11.46
N ASN A 350 -17.77 6.47 11.35
CA ASN A 350 -18.58 7.52 11.99
C ASN A 350 -19.87 7.82 11.23
N ASP A 351 -19.84 7.81 9.91
CA ASP A 351 -20.95 8.27 9.08
C ASP A 351 -21.93 7.13 8.72
N PHE A 352 -21.45 5.86 8.65
CA PHE A 352 -22.30 4.73 8.24
C PHE A 352 -22.44 3.64 9.29
N ILE A 353 -21.33 3.19 9.91
CA ILE A 353 -21.33 2.02 10.81
C ILE A 353 -21.91 2.37 12.18
N GLN A 354 -21.36 3.38 12.83
CA GLN A 354 -21.74 3.74 14.18
C GLN A 354 -23.21 4.20 14.32
N PRO A 355 -23.78 4.97 13.37
CA PRO A 355 -25.20 5.33 13.41
C PRO A 355 -26.14 4.11 13.39
N LYS A 356 -25.76 3.05 12.67
CA LYS A 356 -26.58 1.83 12.56
C LYS A 356 -26.41 0.88 13.71
N PHE A 357 -25.16 0.59 14.12
CA PHE A 357 -24.87 -0.49 15.06
C PHE A 357 -24.70 -0.02 16.50
N GLN A 358 -24.38 1.28 16.72
CA GLN A 358 -24.09 1.85 18.05
C GLN A 358 -23.14 0.98 18.88
N ALA A 359 -22.15 0.41 18.19
CA ALA A 359 -21.26 -0.61 18.75
C ALA A 359 -20.33 -0.03 19.83
N ASN A 360 -20.25 -0.73 20.97
CA ASN A 360 -19.35 -0.39 22.06
C ASN A 360 -17.90 -0.72 21.71
N GLU A 361 -16.96 -0.06 22.39
CA GLU A 361 -15.54 -0.38 22.31
C GLU A 361 -15.29 -1.82 22.80
N ARG A 362 -14.33 -2.49 22.16
CA ARG A 362 -13.87 -3.80 22.61
C ARG A 362 -12.97 -3.63 23.84
N ILE A 363 -13.33 -4.22 24.96
CA ILE A 363 -12.60 -4.08 26.23
C ILE A 363 -11.31 -4.92 26.23
N ASP A 364 -11.32 -6.09 25.58
CA ASP A 364 -10.21 -7.05 25.51
C ASP A 364 -9.36 -6.90 24.23
N TYR A 365 -9.27 -5.67 23.69
CA TYR A 365 -8.55 -5.38 22.46
C TYR A 365 -7.06 -5.72 22.56
N ARG A 366 -6.53 -6.37 21.54
CA ARG A 366 -5.14 -6.84 21.47
C ARG A 366 -4.44 -6.31 20.24
N TYR A 367 -3.26 -5.74 20.43
CA TYR A 367 -2.37 -5.43 19.33
C TYR A 367 -1.57 -6.66 18.91
N ARG A 368 -1.19 -6.73 17.64
CA ARG A 368 -0.26 -7.76 17.17
C ARG A 368 1.11 -7.60 17.82
N ASN A 369 1.85 -8.68 17.95
CA ASN A 369 3.27 -8.62 18.25
C ASN A 369 4.06 -8.23 16.99
N ALA A 370 5.06 -7.35 17.13
CA ALA A 370 5.98 -7.04 16.05
C ALA A 370 6.69 -8.31 15.55
N PRO A 371 6.92 -8.47 14.23
CA PRO A 371 7.78 -9.53 13.73
C PRO A 371 9.20 -9.39 14.28
N ILE A 372 9.82 -10.51 14.62
CA ILE A 372 11.25 -10.53 14.96
C ILE A 372 12.02 -10.33 13.66
N LYS A 373 12.89 -9.31 13.63
CA LYS A 373 13.88 -9.08 12.58
C LYS A 373 15.26 -9.32 13.21
N ILE A 374 15.78 -10.54 13.02
CA ILE A 374 16.96 -11.01 13.76
C ILE A 374 18.18 -10.10 13.59
N MET A 375 18.37 -9.53 12.39
CA MET A 375 19.52 -8.67 12.11
C MET A 375 19.38 -7.24 12.62
N GLU A 376 18.14 -6.80 12.93
CA GLU A 376 17.86 -5.51 13.58
C GLU A 376 17.95 -5.60 15.12
N SER A 377 17.98 -6.83 15.67
CA SER A 377 18.15 -7.06 17.11
C SER A 377 19.58 -6.75 17.56
N ASP A 378 19.75 -6.29 18.79
CA ASP A 378 21.07 -6.12 19.40
C ASP A 378 21.83 -7.46 19.51
N PRO A 379 23.17 -7.44 19.60
CA PRO A 379 23.98 -8.68 19.58
C PRO A 379 23.64 -9.69 20.68
N LEU A 380 23.27 -9.25 21.89
CA LEU A 380 22.93 -10.15 23.01
C LEU A 380 21.58 -10.81 22.79
N THR A 381 20.58 -10.04 22.40
CA THR A 381 19.24 -10.55 22.03
C THR A 381 19.35 -11.52 20.87
N ARG A 382 20.14 -11.19 19.83
CA ARG A 382 20.40 -12.07 18.69
C ARG A 382 21.01 -13.40 19.11
N ALA A 383 22.04 -13.35 19.94
CA ALA A 383 22.69 -14.57 20.45
C ALA A 383 21.74 -15.43 21.28
N ALA A 384 20.88 -14.81 22.10
CA ALA A 384 19.88 -15.52 22.88
C ALA A 384 18.84 -16.20 21.99
N LEU A 385 18.29 -15.48 21.00
CA LEU A 385 17.33 -16.03 20.04
C LEU A 385 17.90 -17.20 19.24
N ILE A 386 19.15 -17.11 18.78
CA ILE A 386 19.82 -18.20 18.04
C ILE A 386 20.07 -19.40 18.96
N LYS A 387 20.42 -19.17 20.24
CA LYS A 387 20.62 -20.25 21.23
C LYS A 387 19.31 -20.98 21.51
N GLU A 388 18.20 -20.25 21.63
CA GLU A 388 16.87 -20.79 21.85
C GLU A 388 16.35 -21.54 20.63
N ASN A 389 16.47 -20.92 19.45
CA ASN A 389 16.07 -21.52 18.18
C ASN A 389 17.17 -21.32 17.10
N PRO A 390 17.97 -22.36 16.80
CA PRO A 390 19.06 -22.27 15.83
C PRO A 390 18.65 -21.85 14.41
N LYS A 391 17.37 -21.97 14.05
CA LYS A 391 16.86 -21.52 12.73
C LYS A 391 16.94 -20.00 12.54
N TYR A 392 17.01 -19.20 13.62
CA TYR A 392 17.30 -17.77 13.55
C TYR A 392 18.75 -17.50 13.07
N GLY A 393 19.66 -18.45 13.27
CA GLY A 393 21.04 -18.36 12.76
C GLY A 393 21.21 -18.86 11.34
N LYS A 394 20.20 -19.52 10.74
CA LYS A 394 20.27 -20.05 9.37
C LYS A 394 19.73 -19.02 8.39
N MET A 395 20.62 -18.26 7.74
CA MET A 395 20.26 -17.27 6.74
C MET A 395 19.79 -17.92 5.45
N VAL A 396 18.55 -17.61 5.02
CA VAL A 396 17.97 -18.01 3.74
C VAL A 396 18.20 -16.93 2.68
N CYS A 397 17.97 -15.66 3.02
CA CYS A 397 18.25 -14.55 2.14
C CYS A 397 19.47 -13.76 2.65
N LEU A 398 20.58 -13.78 1.91
CA LEU A 398 21.78 -13.04 2.27
C LEU A 398 21.70 -11.55 1.94
N CYS A 399 20.98 -11.17 0.88
CA CYS A 399 20.83 -9.77 0.47
C CYS A 399 20.03 -8.97 1.51
N GLU A 400 18.92 -9.52 1.98
CA GLU A 400 18.02 -8.89 2.96
C GLU A 400 18.25 -9.41 4.39
N GLN A 401 19.18 -10.37 4.55
CA GLN A 401 19.59 -10.95 5.83
C GLN A 401 18.40 -11.55 6.61
N VAL A 402 17.59 -12.37 5.94
CA VAL A 402 16.42 -13.04 6.50
C VAL A 402 16.73 -14.48 6.83
N SER A 403 16.43 -14.89 8.06
CA SER A 403 16.64 -16.24 8.56
C SER A 403 15.48 -17.20 8.20
N GLU A 404 15.74 -18.52 8.34
CA GLU A 404 14.69 -19.55 8.17
C GLU A 404 13.56 -19.35 9.17
N GLN A 405 13.84 -18.98 10.43
CA GLN A 405 12.80 -18.83 11.44
C GLN A 405 11.88 -17.64 11.14
N GLU A 406 12.41 -16.51 10.67
CA GLU A 406 11.57 -15.37 10.27
C GLU A 406 10.59 -15.74 9.16
N ILE A 407 11.00 -16.60 8.22
CA ILE A 407 10.12 -17.13 7.17
C ILE A 407 9.04 -18.05 7.76
N ILE A 408 9.42 -18.95 8.68
CA ILE A 408 8.48 -19.83 9.37
C ILE A 408 7.46 -19.00 10.16
N ASP A 409 7.94 -18.03 10.93
CA ASP A 409 7.09 -17.16 11.73
C ASP A 409 6.05 -16.44 10.85
N CYS A 410 6.47 -15.87 9.71
CA CYS A 410 5.54 -15.16 8.83
C CYS A 410 4.49 -16.07 8.16
N ILE A 411 4.75 -17.37 8.01
CA ILE A 411 3.78 -18.36 7.51
C ILE A 411 2.72 -18.67 8.58
N HIS A 412 3.12 -18.69 9.85
CA HIS A 412 2.25 -19.08 10.97
C HIS A 412 1.58 -17.90 11.70
N ARG A 413 1.79 -16.66 11.26
CA ARG A 413 1.05 -15.51 11.80
C ARG A 413 -0.45 -15.57 11.44
N PRO A 414 -1.33 -14.83 12.15
CA PRO A 414 -2.77 -14.82 11.86
C PRO A 414 -3.09 -14.55 10.39
N ASP A 415 -2.45 -13.56 9.76
CA ASP A 415 -2.46 -13.33 8.32
C ASP A 415 -1.19 -13.95 7.71
N GLY A 416 -1.07 -15.26 7.77
CA GLY A 416 0.14 -16.00 7.39
C GLY A 416 0.35 -16.07 5.87
N ALA A 417 1.62 -16.00 5.45
CA ALA A 417 2.00 -16.13 4.04
C ALA A 417 1.59 -17.49 3.44
N ARG A 418 1.03 -17.47 2.23
CA ARG A 418 0.60 -18.67 1.48
C ARG A 418 1.34 -18.83 0.15
N SER A 419 2.13 -17.83 -0.24
CA SER A 419 2.85 -17.77 -1.51
C SER A 419 4.28 -17.28 -1.31
N VAL A 420 5.15 -17.46 -2.32
CA VAL A 420 6.51 -16.92 -2.31
C VAL A 420 6.49 -15.40 -2.20
N LYS A 421 5.59 -14.74 -2.94
CA LYS A 421 5.39 -13.29 -2.87
C LYS A 421 4.81 -12.85 -1.53
N GLY A 422 3.94 -13.67 -0.91
CA GLY A 422 3.43 -13.44 0.44
C GLY A 422 4.54 -13.41 1.50
N VAL A 423 5.50 -14.33 1.43
CA VAL A 423 6.72 -14.32 2.26
C VAL A 423 7.54 -13.07 1.97
N LYS A 424 7.74 -12.72 0.69
CA LYS A 424 8.49 -11.52 0.29
C LYS A 424 7.87 -10.23 0.85
N LYS A 425 6.55 -10.10 0.83
CA LYS A 425 5.83 -8.92 1.37
C LYS A 425 6.01 -8.78 2.90
N ARG A 426 6.08 -9.88 3.64
CA ARG A 426 6.12 -9.85 5.11
C ARG A 426 7.52 -9.75 5.70
N VAL A 427 8.52 -10.45 5.10
CA VAL A 427 9.90 -10.52 5.63
C VAL A 427 10.98 -10.26 4.59
N ARG A 428 10.63 -9.84 3.38
CA ARG A 428 11.50 -9.29 2.32
C ARG A 428 12.49 -10.22 1.60
N PRO A 429 12.59 -11.54 1.78
CA PRO A 429 13.51 -12.32 0.95
C PRO A 429 13.12 -12.17 -0.53
N GLY A 430 14.09 -12.09 -1.41
CA GLY A 430 13.86 -11.83 -2.83
C GLY A 430 13.72 -10.36 -3.22
N SER A 431 13.83 -9.41 -2.26
CA SER A 431 13.76 -7.96 -2.55
C SER A 431 15.13 -7.33 -2.86
N GLY A 432 16.23 -7.99 -2.54
CA GLY A 432 17.58 -7.49 -2.77
C GLY A 432 18.09 -7.75 -4.18
N ARG A 433 19.38 -7.47 -4.40
CA ARG A 433 20.05 -7.43 -5.72
C ARG A 433 19.83 -8.66 -6.61
N CYS A 434 19.75 -9.88 -6.04
CA CYS A 434 19.58 -11.10 -6.83
C CYS A 434 18.09 -11.39 -7.18
N GLN A 435 17.15 -10.62 -6.67
CA GLN A 435 15.71 -10.74 -6.92
C GLN A 435 15.17 -12.17 -6.77
N GLY A 436 15.58 -12.88 -5.70
CA GLY A 436 15.13 -14.23 -5.39
C GLY A 436 15.99 -15.36 -5.93
N GLY A 437 16.93 -15.10 -6.85
CA GLY A 437 17.69 -16.12 -7.54
C GLY A 437 18.41 -17.16 -6.64
N PHE A 438 18.70 -16.83 -5.37
CA PHE A 438 19.30 -17.76 -4.41
C PHE A 438 18.32 -18.22 -3.33
N CYS A 439 17.41 -17.37 -2.86
CA CYS A 439 16.57 -17.68 -1.70
C CYS A 439 15.24 -18.33 -2.07
N GLU A 440 14.64 -18.06 -3.25
CA GLU A 440 13.33 -18.58 -3.63
C GLU A 440 13.24 -20.11 -3.62
N PRO A 441 14.22 -20.90 -4.11
CA PRO A 441 14.16 -22.35 -4.02
C PRO A 441 14.06 -22.88 -2.57
N GLU A 442 14.68 -22.21 -1.61
CA GLU A 442 14.60 -22.61 -0.21
C GLU A 442 13.26 -22.13 0.41
N ILE A 443 12.76 -20.96 0.03
CA ILE A 443 11.43 -20.47 0.44
C ILE A 443 10.32 -21.45 -0.01
N VAL A 444 10.41 -21.97 -1.25
CA VAL A 444 9.46 -22.98 -1.77
C VAL A 444 9.45 -24.23 -0.90
N LYS A 445 10.62 -24.73 -0.49
CA LYS A 445 10.73 -25.90 0.41
C LYS A 445 10.16 -25.61 1.79
N ILE A 446 10.41 -24.41 2.33
CA ILE A 446 9.90 -24.01 3.64
C ILE A 446 8.36 -23.90 3.57
N LEU A 447 7.81 -23.23 2.56
CA LEU A 447 6.35 -23.14 2.35
C LEU A 447 5.72 -24.52 2.25
N ALA A 448 6.25 -25.41 1.39
CA ALA A 448 5.72 -26.77 1.23
C ALA A 448 5.71 -27.52 2.57
N ARG A 449 6.81 -27.46 3.33
CA ARG A 449 6.94 -28.12 4.63
C ARG A 449 5.95 -27.56 5.66
N GLU A 450 5.91 -26.23 5.81
CA GLU A 450 5.10 -25.58 6.86
C GLU A 450 3.59 -25.62 6.55
N LEU A 451 3.21 -25.53 5.28
CA LEU A 451 1.82 -25.65 4.84
C LEU A 451 1.37 -27.12 4.63
N LYS A 452 2.33 -28.08 4.67
CA LYS A 452 2.08 -29.52 4.46
C LYS A 452 1.44 -29.82 3.09
N ILE A 453 1.97 -29.16 2.05
CA ILE A 453 1.55 -29.34 0.65
C ILE A 453 2.72 -29.89 -0.18
N ASP A 454 2.44 -30.42 -1.37
CA ASP A 454 3.48 -30.84 -2.31
C ASP A 454 4.25 -29.63 -2.86
N LEU A 455 5.51 -29.80 -3.19
CA LEU A 455 6.34 -28.74 -3.79
C LEU A 455 5.71 -28.15 -5.06
N SER A 456 5.01 -28.97 -5.85
CA SER A 456 4.31 -28.54 -7.06
C SER A 456 3.03 -27.73 -6.79
N GLU A 457 2.56 -27.69 -5.55
CA GLU A 457 1.40 -26.91 -5.13
C GLU A 457 1.78 -25.52 -4.58
N VAL A 458 3.08 -25.28 -4.34
CA VAL A 458 3.55 -23.99 -3.91
C VAL A 458 3.39 -22.96 -5.03
N ILE A 459 2.64 -21.90 -4.76
CA ILE A 459 2.39 -20.82 -5.71
C ILE A 459 3.38 -19.67 -5.51
N TYR A 460 3.70 -18.96 -6.59
CA TYR A 460 4.53 -17.76 -6.54
C TYR A 460 3.73 -16.54 -6.03
N ASP A 461 2.57 -16.31 -6.60
CA ASP A 461 1.74 -15.11 -6.38
C ASP A 461 0.23 -15.46 -6.40
N THR A 462 -0.31 -15.85 -7.53
CA THR A 462 -1.71 -16.18 -7.75
C THR A 462 -1.93 -17.70 -7.75
N ILE A 463 -3.19 -18.14 -7.62
CA ILE A 463 -3.54 -19.56 -7.52
C ILE A 463 -3.00 -20.44 -8.65
N ASN A 464 -2.82 -19.88 -9.84
CA ASN A 464 -2.33 -20.62 -11.02
C ASN A 464 -0.81 -20.44 -11.27
N SER A 465 -0.09 -19.74 -10.39
CA SER A 465 1.34 -19.45 -10.56
C SER A 465 2.24 -20.44 -9.83
N THR A 466 2.03 -21.76 -10.05
CA THR A 466 2.89 -22.79 -9.43
C THR A 466 4.34 -22.69 -9.90
N MET A 467 5.28 -22.81 -8.95
CA MET A 467 6.72 -22.71 -9.23
C MET A 467 7.27 -23.95 -9.94
N LEU A 468 6.68 -25.10 -9.72
CA LEU A 468 7.11 -26.38 -10.29
C LEU A 468 5.96 -27.04 -11.03
N LYS A 469 6.24 -27.65 -12.19
CA LYS A 469 5.27 -28.48 -12.87
C LYS A 469 5.15 -29.84 -12.17
N ARG A 470 3.95 -30.35 -11.96
CA ARG A 470 3.76 -31.76 -11.61
C ARG A 470 4.45 -32.62 -12.66
N LYS A 471 5.30 -33.57 -12.22
CA LYS A 471 5.71 -34.64 -13.12
C LYS A 471 4.44 -35.48 -13.40
N GLY A 472 4.01 -35.47 -14.67
CA GLY A 472 2.94 -36.32 -15.15
C GLY A 472 3.30 -37.80 -15.04
#